data_40f5e7405520629fb7d27912ae754d36
#
_entry.id   40f5e7405520629fb7d27912ae754d36
#
_cell.length_a   1.000
_cell.length_b   1.000
_cell.length_c   1.000
_cell.angle_alpha   90.00
_cell.angle_beta   90.00
_cell.angle_gamma   90.00
#
_symmetry.space_group_name_H-M   'P 1'
#
loop_
_entity.id
_entity.type
_entity.pdbx_description
1 polymer ?
#
loop_
_entity_poly.entity_id
_entity_poly.type
_entity_poly.pdbx_seq_one_letter_code
_entity_poly.pdbx_strand_id
1 'polypeptide(L)'
;MESNDIIYQTVSYIARHFREEMSLERMARDLGVSRFTLSRVFSGTFHRNFNQFLNEQRLNYAAIHLECSDESITDICMNAGFESQRTFNRVFRERYRMTPREYRILYKEKYLREEQT
;
A
#
# COMPACT_ATOMS: atom_id res chain seq x y z
N MET A 1 -4.12 -27.10 0.64
CA MET A 1 -3.98 -26.62 -0.73
C MET A 1 -4.86 -25.41 -1.03
N GLU A 2 -6.11 -25.50 -0.68
CA GLU A 2 -7.05 -24.39 -0.86
C GLU A 2 -6.62 -23.14 -0.12
N SER A 3 -6.07 -23.29 1.09
CA SER A 3 -5.57 -22.16 1.88
C SER A 3 -4.43 -21.42 1.18
N ASN A 4 -3.50 -22.16 0.56
CA ASN A 4 -2.38 -21.56 -0.15
C ASN A 4 -2.86 -20.85 -1.43
N ASP A 5 -3.85 -21.43 -2.11
CA ASP A 5 -4.42 -20.84 -3.32
C ASP A 5 -5.09 -19.51 -2.99
N ILE A 6 -5.88 -19.45 -1.92
CA ILE A 6 -6.57 -18.21 -1.55
C ILE A 6 -5.58 -17.14 -1.05
N ILE A 7 -4.52 -17.53 -0.36
CA ILE A 7 -3.47 -16.60 0.04
C ILE A 7 -2.80 -16.00 -1.18
N TYR A 8 -2.40 -16.83 -2.13
CA TYR A 8 -1.78 -16.38 -3.38
C TYR A 8 -2.72 -15.46 -4.17
N GLN A 9 -3.98 -15.86 -4.32
CA GLN A 9 -4.96 -15.07 -5.05
C GLN A 9 -5.19 -13.71 -4.39
N THR A 10 -5.23 -13.68 -3.05
CA THR A 10 -5.41 -12.45 -2.28
C THR A 10 -4.24 -11.48 -2.52
N VAL A 11 -3.03 -11.96 -2.39
CA VAL A 11 -1.83 -11.14 -2.60
C VAL A 11 -1.76 -10.65 -4.04
N SER A 12 -2.00 -11.53 -5.01
CA SER A 12 -1.98 -11.18 -6.44
C SER A 12 -3.03 -10.14 -6.79
N TYR A 13 -4.24 -10.29 -6.23
CA TYR A 13 -5.32 -9.34 -6.47
C TYR A 13 -4.95 -7.95 -5.97
N ILE A 14 -4.46 -7.86 -4.74
CA ILE A 14 -4.07 -6.57 -4.16
C ILE A 14 -2.90 -5.97 -4.93
N ALA A 15 -1.91 -6.77 -5.31
CA ALA A 15 -0.77 -6.29 -6.07
C ALA A 15 -1.19 -5.63 -7.40
N ARG A 16 -2.25 -6.16 -8.03
CA ARG A 16 -2.74 -5.62 -9.30
C ARG A 16 -3.70 -4.43 -9.13
N HIS A 17 -4.41 -4.34 -8.01
CA HIS A 17 -5.53 -3.41 -7.87
C HIS A 17 -5.40 -2.40 -6.74
N PHE A 18 -4.30 -2.41 -5.98
CA PHE A 18 -4.21 -1.57 -4.77
C PHE A 18 -4.32 -0.07 -5.06
N ARG A 19 -4.01 0.35 -6.28
CA ARG A 19 -4.08 1.76 -6.67
C ARG A 19 -5.49 2.20 -7.06
N GLU A 20 -6.41 1.25 -7.17
CA GLU A 20 -7.80 1.51 -7.50
C GLU A 20 -8.63 1.61 -6.22
N GLU A 21 -9.86 2.06 -6.36
CA GLU A 21 -10.81 1.98 -5.26
C GLU A 21 -11.08 0.51 -4.95
N MET A 22 -10.91 0.12 -3.69
CA MET A 22 -11.04 -1.27 -3.26
C MET A 22 -11.92 -1.41 -2.03
N SER A 23 -12.65 -2.52 -1.96
CA SER A 23 -13.38 -2.93 -0.76
C SER A 23 -13.21 -4.43 -0.57
N LEU A 24 -13.34 -4.86 0.68
CA LEU A 24 -13.27 -6.29 1.01
C LEU A 24 -14.39 -7.06 0.31
N GLU A 25 -15.58 -6.48 0.24
CA GLU A 25 -16.75 -7.07 -0.41
C GLU A 25 -16.52 -7.27 -1.90
N ARG A 26 -15.99 -6.27 -2.57
CA ARG A 26 -15.68 -6.36 -4.00
C ARG A 26 -14.63 -7.43 -4.27
N MET A 27 -13.57 -7.44 -3.47
CA MET A 27 -12.52 -8.43 -3.63
C MET A 27 -13.05 -9.86 -3.41
N ALA A 28 -13.86 -10.05 -2.38
CA ALA A 28 -14.48 -11.35 -2.10
C ALA A 28 -15.32 -11.83 -3.28
N ARG A 29 -16.12 -10.93 -3.85
CA ARG A 29 -16.96 -11.25 -5.01
C ARG A 29 -16.11 -11.63 -6.21
N ASP A 30 -15.05 -10.87 -6.49
CA ASP A 30 -14.18 -11.11 -7.64
C ASP A 30 -13.40 -12.42 -7.49
N LEU A 31 -13.04 -12.80 -6.27
CA LEU A 31 -12.32 -14.04 -6.00
C LEU A 31 -13.25 -15.23 -5.78
N GLY A 32 -14.57 -15.01 -5.72
CA GLY A 32 -15.55 -16.07 -5.55
C GLY A 32 -15.54 -16.70 -4.17
N VAL A 33 -15.21 -15.93 -3.13
CA VAL A 33 -15.18 -16.39 -1.74
C VAL A 33 -15.99 -15.44 -0.86
N SER A 34 -16.26 -15.86 0.38
CA SER A 34 -16.96 -14.99 1.33
C SER A 34 -16.01 -13.95 1.92
N ARG A 35 -16.58 -12.83 2.33
CA ARG A 35 -15.80 -11.80 3.03
C ARG A 35 -15.17 -12.34 4.32
N PHE A 36 -15.82 -13.30 4.95
CA PHE A 36 -15.31 -13.93 6.17
C PHE A 36 -14.07 -14.76 5.89
N THR A 37 -14.03 -15.44 4.75
CA THR A 37 -12.85 -16.19 4.33
C THR A 37 -11.67 -15.25 4.15
N LEU A 38 -11.86 -14.13 3.44
CA LEU A 38 -10.81 -13.14 3.25
C LEU A 38 -10.38 -12.50 4.56
N SER A 39 -11.34 -12.15 5.41
CA SER A 39 -11.03 -11.56 6.71
C SER A 39 -10.11 -12.47 7.53
N ARG A 40 -10.36 -13.77 7.47
CA ARG A 40 -9.51 -14.75 8.16
C ARG A 40 -8.13 -14.89 7.53
N VAL A 41 -8.03 -14.75 6.21
CA VAL A 41 -6.73 -14.75 5.54
C VAL A 41 -5.89 -13.57 6.04
N PHE A 42 -6.49 -12.38 6.12
CA PHE A 42 -5.76 -11.21 6.59
C PHE A 42 -5.33 -11.35 8.05
N SER A 43 -6.26 -11.70 8.93
CA SER A 43 -5.92 -11.81 10.36
C SER A 43 -5.04 -13.01 10.67
N GLY A 44 -5.26 -14.14 10.01
CA GLY A 44 -4.57 -15.39 10.30
C GLY A 44 -3.20 -15.51 9.65
N THR A 45 -3.06 -15.03 8.42
CA THR A 45 -1.80 -15.15 7.68
C THR A 45 -0.96 -13.89 7.79
N PHE A 46 -1.57 -12.73 7.62
CA PHE A 46 -0.83 -11.46 7.59
C PHE A 46 -0.85 -10.71 8.91
N HIS A 47 -1.68 -11.13 9.86
CA HIS A 47 -1.84 -10.49 11.17
C HIS A 47 -2.21 -9.01 11.07
N ARG A 48 -3.01 -8.68 10.04
CA ARG A 48 -3.49 -7.33 9.74
C ARG A 48 -4.90 -7.43 9.20
N ASN A 49 -5.68 -6.34 9.35
CA ASN A 49 -6.95 -6.29 8.64
C ASN A 49 -6.74 -5.83 7.19
N PHE A 50 -7.79 -5.90 6.40
CA PHE A 50 -7.75 -5.55 4.98
C PHE A 50 -7.23 -4.12 4.77
N ASN A 51 -7.76 -3.15 5.53
CA ASN A 51 -7.35 -1.76 5.37
C ASN A 51 -5.89 -1.53 5.71
N GLN A 52 -5.40 -2.17 6.74
CA GLN A 52 -3.99 -2.08 7.12
C GLN A 52 -3.08 -2.64 6.02
N PHE A 53 -3.45 -3.80 5.50
CA PHE A 53 -2.68 -4.43 4.43
C PHE A 53 -2.68 -3.56 3.16
N LEU A 54 -3.85 -3.06 2.78
CA LEU A 54 -4.00 -2.21 1.61
C LEU A 54 -3.18 -0.92 1.77
N ASN A 55 -3.26 -0.28 2.92
CA ASN A 55 -2.50 0.94 3.20
C ASN A 55 -0.99 0.70 3.11
N GLU A 56 -0.51 -0.46 3.57
CA GLU A 56 0.92 -0.79 3.46
C GLU A 56 1.38 -0.87 2.00
N GLN A 57 0.57 -1.47 1.14
CA GLN A 57 0.91 -1.54 -0.28
C GLN A 57 0.95 -0.16 -0.92
N ARG A 58 -0.02 0.68 -0.60
CA ARG A 58 -0.07 2.06 -1.08
C ARG A 58 1.10 2.89 -0.56
N LEU A 59 1.47 2.69 0.71
CA LEU A 59 2.60 3.40 1.31
C LEU A 59 3.93 2.98 0.68
N ASN A 60 4.10 1.69 0.38
CA ASN A 60 5.31 1.21 -0.30
C ASN A 60 5.46 1.87 -1.67
N TYR A 61 4.37 1.94 -2.43
CA TYR A 61 4.36 2.63 -3.71
C TYR A 61 4.76 4.10 -3.54
N ALA A 62 4.12 4.78 -2.59
CA ALA A 62 4.39 6.20 -2.34
C ALA A 62 5.85 6.44 -1.94
N ALA A 63 6.39 5.60 -1.07
CA ALA A 63 7.78 5.74 -0.61
C ALA A 63 8.75 5.63 -1.78
N ILE A 64 8.56 4.66 -2.67
CA ILE A 64 9.40 4.49 -3.85
C ILE A 64 9.34 5.74 -4.74
N HIS A 65 8.15 6.28 -4.98
CA HIS A 65 8.01 7.47 -5.82
C HIS A 65 8.55 8.73 -5.16
N LEU A 66 8.45 8.84 -3.84
CA LEU A 66 9.09 9.95 -3.11
C LEU A 66 10.61 9.93 -3.26
N GLU A 67 11.20 8.74 -3.28
CA GLU A 67 12.64 8.56 -3.42
C GLU A 67 13.13 8.74 -4.84
N CYS A 68 12.36 8.29 -5.83
CA CYS A 68 12.84 8.10 -7.19
C CYS A 68 12.22 9.01 -8.23
N SER A 69 11.30 9.90 -7.85
CA SER A 69 10.65 10.79 -8.82
C SER A 69 10.53 12.22 -8.29
N ASP A 70 10.20 13.13 -9.20
CA ASP A 70 9.92 14.52 -8.87
C ASP A 70 8.42 14.82 -8.84
N GLU A 71 7.58 13.78 -8.89
CA GLU A 71 6.13 13.95 -8.78
C GLU A 71 5.77 14.70 -7.49
N SER A 72 4.73 15.51 -7.55
CA SER A 72 4.25 16.20 -6.35
C SER A 72 3.75 15.18 -5.33
N ILE A 73 3.82 15.54 -4.06
CA ILE A 73 3.31 14.68 -2.98
C ILE A 73 1.83 14.39 -3.17
N THR A 74 1.05 15.40 -3.63
CA THR A 74 -0.37 15.23 -3.91
C THR A 74 -0.58 14.18 -5.00
N ASP A 75 0.17 14.27 -6.10
CA ASP A 75 0.05 13.31 -7.20
C ASP A 75 0.45 11.90 -6.75
N ILE A 76 1.50 11.77 -5.99
CA ILE A 76 1.93 10.47 -5.46
C ILE A 76 0.82 9.86 -4.59
N CYS A 77 0.24 10.66 -3.71
CA CYS A 77 -0.86 10.24 -2.84
C CYS A 77 -2.04 9.69 -3.67
N MET A 78 -2.47 10.45 -4.66
CA MET A 78 -3.60 10.06 -5.51
C MET A 78 -3.26 8.84 -6.37
N ASN A 79 -2.08 8.82 -6.95
CA ASN A 79 -1.64 7.70 -7.80
C ASN A 79 -1.43 6.41 -7.00
N ALA A 80 -1.11 6.52 -5.72
CA ALA A 80 -1.00 5.35 -4.83
C ALA A 80 -2.36 4.74 -4.51
N GLY A 81 -3.45 5.47 -4.74
CA GLY A 81 -4.80 4.99 -4.51
C GLY A 81 -5.46 5.52 -3.25
N PHE A 82 -4.83 6.44 -2.53
CA PHE A 82 -5.44 7.03 -1.34
C PHE A 82 -6.60 7.93 -1.73
N GLU A 83 -7.69 7.83 -0.98
CA GLU A 83 -8.88 8.66 -1.21
C GLU A 83 -8.69 10.11 -0.78
N SER A 84 -7.85 10.34 0.23
CA SER A 84 -7.59 11.69 0.71
C SER A 84 -6.13 11.84 1.15
N GLN A 85 -5.62 13.06 0.99
CA GLN A 85 -4.28 13.38 1.45
C GLN A 85 -4.19 13.35 2.97
N ARG A 86 -5.28 13.64 3.65
CA ARG A 86 -5.34 13.57 5.11
C ARG A 86 -5.05 12.15 5.62
N THR A 87 -5.71 11.15 5.04
CA THR A 87 -5.47 9.75 5.40
C THR A 87 -4.04 9.35 5.05
N PHE A 88 -3.58 9.72 3.85
CA PHE A 88 -2.21 9.44 3.43
C PHE A 88 -1.19 9.99 4.42
N ASN A 89 -1.31 11.26 4.77
CA ASN A 89 -0.36 11.89 5.69
C ASN A 89 -0.35 11.19 7.05
N ARG A 90 -1.51 10.83 7.56
CA ARG A 90 -1.63 10.15 8.86
C ARG A 90 -0.95 8.78 8.83
N VAL A 91 -1.32 7.93 7.86
CA VAL A 91 -0.78 6.57 7.81
C VAL A 91 0.70 6.55 7.43
N PHE A 92 1.12 7.51 6.59
CA PHE A 92 2.53 7.64 6.24
C PHE A 92 3.37 7.97 7.48
N ARG A 93 2.93 8.94 8.27
CA ARG A 93 3.64 9.34 9.48
C ARG A 93 3.66 8.23 10.53
N GLU A 94 2.57 7.48 10.65
CA GLU A 94 2.53 6.33 11.55
C GLU A 94 3.54 5.27 11.15
N ARG A 95 3.71 5.03 9.86
CA ARG A 95 4.59 3.97 9.33
C ARG A 95 6.06 4.39 9.33
N TYR A 96 6.37 5.60 8.87
CA TYR A 96 7.74 6.04 8.63
C TYR A 96 8.25 7.02 9.67
N ARG A 97 7.41 7.46 10.60
CA ARG A 97 7.76 8.38 11.70
C ARG A 97 8.25 9.74 11.21
N MET A 98 7.84 10.14 10.03
CA MET A 98 8.12 11.44 9.44
C MET A 98 7.07 11.74 8.38
N THR A 99 6.99 12.99 7.97
CA THR A 99 6.06 13.40 6.91
C THR A 99 6.58 12.94 5.55
N PRO A 100 5.70 12.83 4.53
CA PRO A 100 6.16 12.53 3.17
C PRO A 100 7.23 13.50 2.67
N ARG A 101 7.09 14.78 2.98
CA ARG A 101 8.08 15.78 2.58
C ARG A 101 9.44 15.55 3.23
N GLU A 102 9.44 15.30 4.54
CA GLU A 102 10.67 14.98 5.27
C GLU A 102 11.33 13.72 4.73
N TYR A 103 10.51 12.71 4.43
CA TYR A 103 10.97 11.46 3.86
C TYR A 103 11.66 11.69 2.51
N ARG A 104 11.05 12.48 1.63
CA ARG A 104 11.62 12.78 0.33
C ARG A 104 12.96 13.49 0.46
N ILE A 105 13.04 14.50 1.32
CA ILE A 105 14.28 15.26 1.51
C ILE A 105 15.39 14.32 1.95
N LEU A 106 15.10 13.45 2.92
CA LEU A 106 16.11 12.54 3.48
C LEU A 106 16.56 11.47 2.48
N TYR A 107 15.61 10.79 1.86
CA TYR A 107 15.92 9.59 1.07
C TYR A 107 16.25 9.89 -0.38
N LYS A 108 15.69 10.92 -0.96
CA LYS A 108 16.04 11.32 -2.33
C LYS A 108 17.47 11.83 -2.38
N GLU A 109 17.88 12.60 -1.40
CA GLU A 109 19.24 13.07 -1.29
C GLU A 109 20.21 11.92 -1.12
N LYS A 110 19.88 10.95 -0.27
CA LYS A 110 20.69 9.75 -0.07
C LYS A 110 20.83 8.95 -1.35
N TYR A 111 19.74 8.76 -2.09
CA TYR A 111 19.73 8.05 -3.36
C TYR A 111 20.67 8.72 -4.38
N LEU A 112 20.61 10.03 -4.50
CA LEU A 112 21.48 10.77 -5.42
C LEU A 112 22.95 10.63 -5.06
N ARG A 113 23.30 10.61 -3.78
CA ARG A 113 24.66 10.41 -3.33
C ARG A 113 25.19 9.04 -3.72
N GLU A 114 24.39 8.00 -3.51
CA GLU A 114 24.74 6.62 -3.86
C GLU A 114 24.94 6.47 -5.37
N GLU A 115 24.10 7.12 -6.16
CA GLU A 115 24.21 7.07 -7.61
C GLU A 115 25.48 7.75 -8.14
N GLN A 116 25.98 8.74 -7.43
CA GLN A 116 27.19 9.48 -7.81
C GLN A 116 28.49 8.75 -7.44
N THR A 117 28.40 7.75 -6.62
CA THR A 117 29.57 6.94 -6.25
C THR A 117 29.69 5.72 -7.13
#